data_16153a029ab10b95ff8f35b4ca05d6a6
#
_entry.id   16153a029ab10b95ff8f35b4ca05d6a6
#
_cell.length_a   1.000
_cell.length_b   1.000
_cell.length_c   1.000
_cell.angle_alpha   90.00
_cell.angle_beta   90.00
_cell.angle_gamma   90.00
#
_symmetry.space_group_name_H-M   'P 1'
#
loop_
_entity.id
_entity.type
_entity.pdbx_description
1 polymer ?
#
loop_
_entity_poly.entity_id
_entity_poly.type
_entity_poly.pdbx_seq_one_letter_code
_entity_poly.pdbx_strand_id
1 'polypeptide(L)'
;MTQALKAKLVSMLDVVYPELDCEFLAEQLLTTMGLEPNQAPPPAHQNNWDESDVVLITYADTVQRAEEKPLQTLHRFLADCLSDSISSVHILPFFPYSSDDGFSVMDYLAVNESHGNWEDIEGIARDYKLMADLVINHMSARSRWFENFRKRVDPGKDYFFEGNPRDDLSAVVRPRTSPLLNPVQTDDGERYVWCTFSEDQVDLNFANPKVLIEFAAIIRRYLERGIIIFRLDAVAFLWKEPGTPCIHLQQTHELIKILRLLIEHHSPDAVVITETNVPNRENLTYFGNANEAHVIYNFSLPPLLINTLVTGDCKHLKTWLMSMPPAQMGTTYLNFIASHDGVGMRPTDGLLTEEEKQRLINTMDSFGGKVSYRRTPDGRDQPYEINIALYDALQGTAESGRDHWQLQRFVCAHTVMLALEGIPAFYIHSLLATENDLERVEHTGRLRSINRSQWQLDTLEQKLADPLSHHSKAFQELKRLIAIRRKQPAFHPNATQFTLHLGLQLFGFWRQSMRRDQSIFCIHNIVGWS
;
A
#
# COMPACT_ATOMS: atom_id res chain seq x y z
N MET A 1 -25.53 -12.12 -23.50
CA MET A 1 -26.43 -11.38 -22.60
C MET A 1 -25.65 -11.03 -21.35
N THR A 2 -25.55 -9.74 -21.03
CA THR A 2 -24.89 -9.28 -19.80
C THR A 2 -25.74 -9.74 -18.62
N GLN A 3 -25.16 -10.49 -17.70
CA GLN A 3 -25.83 -10.92 -16.46
C GLN A 3 -26.19 -9.67 -15.64
N ALA A 4 -27.41 -9.58 -15.13
CA ALA A 4 -27.83 -8.48 -14.26
C ALA A 4 -26.93 -8.39 -13.03
N LEU A 5 -26.68 -7.18 -12.53
CA LEU A 5 -25.79 -6.91 -11.39
C LEU A 5 -26.12 -7.81 -10.19
N LYS A 6 -27.41 -7.89 -9.81
CA LYS A 6 -27.84 -8.74 -8.70
C LYS A 6 -27.49 -10.23 -8.91
N ALA A 7 -27.74 -10.78 -10.10
CA ALA A 7 -27.46 -12.19 -10.36
C ALA A 7 -25.94 -12.49 -10.34
N LYS A 8 -25.11 -11.55 -10.78
CA LYS A 8 -23.65 -11.66 -10.68
C LYS A 8 -23.19 -11.63 -9.21
N LEU A 9 -23.76 -10.71 -8.43
CA LEU A 9 -23.45 -10.58 -7.00
C LEU A 9 -23.86 -11.84 -6.24
N VAL A 10 -25.06 -12.37 -6.46
CA VAL A 10 -25.54 -13.64 -5.86
C VAL A 10 -24.56 -14.78 -6.15
N SER A 11 -24.14 -14.94 -7.41
CA SER A 11 -23.21 -16.01 -7.79
C SER A 11 -21.85 -15.93 -7.08
N MET A 12 -21.38 -14.73 -6.74
CA MET A 12 -20.15 -14.52 -5.95
C MET A 12 -20.39 -14.78 -4.45
N LEU A 13 -21.54 -14.34 -3.93
CA LEU A 13 -21.92 -14.56 -2.54
C LEU A 13 -22.13 -16.05 -2.24
N ASP A 14 -22.67 -16.84 -3.17
CA ASP A 14 -22.84 -18.29 -3.04
C ASP A 14 -21.50 -19.03 -2.82
N VAL A 15 -20.39 -18.48 -3.36
CA VAL A 15 -19.04 -19.04 -3.13
C VAL A 15 -18.54 -18.72 -1.72
N VAL A 16 -18.86 -17.53 -1.20
CA VAL A 16 -18.40 -17.08 0.12
C VAL A 16 -19.30 -17.60 1.24
N TYR A 17 -20.61 -17.60 1.01
CA TYR A 17 -21.65 -17.88 2.01
C TYR A 17 -22.66 -18.92 1.53
N PRO A 18 -22.23 -20.16 1.21
CA PRO A 18 -23.10 -21.17 0.56
C PRO A 18 -24.33 -21.60 1.41
N GLU A 19 -24.30 -21.35 2.71
CA GLU A 19 -25.38 -21.73 3.63
C GLU A 19 -26.37 -20.59 3.91
N LEU A 20 -26.16 -19.41 3.29
CA LEU A 20 -26.99 -18.23 3.54
C LEU A 20 -27.96 -17.96 2.36
N ASP A 21 -28.98 -17.14 2.62
CA ASP A 21 -29.83 -16.57 1.57
C ASP A 21 -29.06 -15.44 0.83
N CYS A 22 -28.32 -15.84 -0.21
CA CYS A 22 -27.50 -14.93 -1.00
C CYS A 22 -28.31 -13.96 -1.85
N GLU A 23 -29.59 -14.30 -2.18
CA GLU A 23 -30.52 -13.36 -2.84
C GLU A 23 -30.84 -12.18 -1.93
N PHE A 24 -31.17 -12.46 -0.67
CA PHE A 24 -31.49 -11.46 0.33
C PHE A 24 -30.22 -10.63 0.68
N LEU A 25 -29.06 -11.28 0.83
CA LEU A 25 -27.80 -10.60 1.10
C LEU A 25 -27.39 -9.66 -0.03
N ALA A 26 -27.58 -10.07 -1.29
CA ALA A 26 -27.35 -9.22 -2.46
C ALA A 26 -28.26 -7.99 -2.46
N GLU A 27 -29.54 -8.13 -2.11
CA GLU A 27 -30.46 -6.98 -1.97
C GLU A 27 -30.00 -6.00 -0.89
N GLN A 28 -29.54 -6.50 0.26
CA GLN A 28 -29.01 -5.66 1.33
C GLN A 28 -27.78 -4.88 0.87
N LEU A 29 -26.82 -5.54 0.19
CA LEU A 29 -25.61 -4.90 -0.31
C LEU A 29 -25.92 -3.84 -1.37
N LEU A 30 -26.80 -4.15 -2.34
CA LEU A 30 -27.22 -3.19 -3.36
C LEU A 30 -27.92 -1.97 -2.73
N THR A 31 -28.82 -2.20 -1.80
CA THR A 31 -29.49 -1.12 -1.05
C THR A 31 -28.48 -0.27 -0.29
N THR A 32 -27.55 -0.91 0.42
CA THR A 32 -26.51 -0.23 1.18
C THR A 32 -25.62 0.64 0.28
N MET A 33 -25.28 0.14 -0.91
CA MET A 33 -24.50 0.88 -1.89
C MET A 33 -25.32 1.88 -2.73
N GLY A 34 -26.65 1.87 -2.63
CA GLY A 34 -27.53 2.71 -3.45
C GLY A 34 -27.55 2.32 -4.92
N LEU A 35 -27.47 1.01 -5.22
CA LEU A 35 -27.38 0.45 -6.57
C LEU A 35 -28.69 -0.21 -6.98
N GLU A 36 -29.01 -0.10 -8.28
CA GLU A 36 -30.18 -0.78 -8.85
C GLU A 36 -29.84 -2.22 -9.26
N PRO A 37 -30.74 -3.21 -9.03
CA PRO A 37 -30.49 -4.62 -9.34
C PRO A 37 -30.11 -4.92 -10.79
N ASN A 38 -30.57 -4.09 -11.72
CA ASN A 38 -30.36 -4.23 -13.17
C ASN A 38 -29.46 -3.12 -13.74
N GLN A 39 -28.69 -2.43 -12.90
CA GLN A 39 -27.78 -1.37 -13.35
C GLN A 39 -26.82 -1.91 -14.42
N ALA A 40 -26.63 -1.12 -15.47
CA ALA A 40 -25.68 -1.47 -16.51
C ALA A 40 -24.25 -1.54 -15.97
N PRO A 41 -23.45 -2.53 -16.38
CA PRO A 41 -22.06 -2.61 -15.94
C PRO A 41 -21.26 -1.43 -16.50
N PRO A 42 -20.26 -0.95 -15.76
CA PRO A 42 -19.29 0.00 -16.32
C PRO A 42 -18.56 -0.61 -17.53
N PRO A 43 -17.91 0.22 -18.38
CA PRO A 43 -17.11 -0.28 -19.48
C PRO A 43 -16.04 -1.25 -19.00
N ALA A 44 -16.01 -2.46 -19.57
CA ALA A 44 -15.01 -3.46 -19.22
C ALA A 44 -13.61 -3.05 -19.70
N HIS A 45 -12.59 -3.39 -18.94
CA HIS A 45 -11.18 -3.17 -19.29
C HIS A 45 -10.82 -1.69 -19.59
N GLN A 46 -11.51 -0.75 -18.93
CA GLN A 46 -11.18 0.66 -19.00
C GLN A 46 -10.00 0.98 -18.09
N ASN A 47 -9.04 1.74 -18.60
CA ASN A 47 -7.98 2.31 -17.76
C ASN A 47 -8.46 3.66 -17.20
N ASN A 48 -8.48 3.79 -15.88
CA ASN A 48 -8.80 5.04 -15.17
C ASN A 48 -7.53 5.85 -14.86
N TRP A 49 -6.47 5.64 -15.65
CA TRP A 49 -5.15 6.26 -15.52
C TRP A 49 -4.48 6.43 -16.88
N ASP A 50 -3.50 7.34 -16.90
CA ASP A 50 -2.62 7.58 -18.06
C ASP A 50 -1.19 7.94 -17.60
N GLU A 51 -0.34 8.38 -18.55
CA GLU A 51 1.04 8.79 -18.27
C GLU A 51 1.16 9.99 -17.33
N SER A 52 0.12 10.77 -17.16
CA SER A 52 0.12 11.92 -16.24
C SER A 52 -0.07 11.53 -14.77
N ASP A 53 -0.51 10.28 -14.51
CA ASP A 53 -0.77 9.84 -13.13
C ASP A 53 0.52 9.59 -12.36
N VAL A 54 0.59 10.26 -11.20
CA VAL A 54 1.66 10.16 -10.20
C VAL A 54 1.01 10.27 -8.82
N VAL A 55 1.27 9.29 -7.96
CA VAL A 55 0.71 9.23 -6.61
C VAL A 55 1.70 9.79 -5.60
N LEU A 56 1.24 10.62 -4.67
CA LEU A 56 1.96 10.97 -3.44
C LEU A 56 1.37 10.18 -2.28
N ILE A 57 2.22 9.50 -1.50
CA ILE A 57 1.86 8.80 -0.27
C ILE A 57 2.31 9.64 0.91
N THR A 58 1.41 9.98 1.83
CA THR A 58 1.72 10.83 2.99
C THR A 58 0.80 10.55 4.17
N TYR A 59 1.27 10.82 5.39
CA TYR A 59 0.39 11.01 6.54
C TYR A 59 -0.24 12.41 6.51
N ALA A 60 -1.40 12.56 7.15
CA ALA A 60 -2.07 13.85 7.29
C ALA A 60 -1.19 14.89 8.01
N ASP A 61 -0.36 14.43 8.95
CA ASP A 61 0.48 15.24 9.84
C ASP A 61 1.98 15.25 9.47
N THR A 62 2.32 14.81 8.26
CA THR A 62 3.73 14.85 7.80
C THR A 62 4.26 16.28 7.69
N VAL A 63 3.42 17.22 7.27
CA VAL A 63 3.75 18.66 7.22
C VAL A 63 2.82 19.41 8.17
N GLN A 64 3.40 20.17 9.07
CA GLN A 64 2.67 20.85 10.14
C GLN A 64 3.02 22.34 10.19
N ARG A 65 2.08 23.15 10.66
CA ARG A 65 2.28 24.56 10.99
C ARG A 65 1.55 24.89 12.28
N ALA A 66 2.15 25.72 13.12
CA ALA A 66 1.52 26.19 14.34
C ALA A 66 0.15 26.85 14.02
N GLU A 67 -0.85 26.58 14.87
CA GLU A 67 -2.20 27.14 14.79
C GLU A 67 -3.05 26.68 13.59
N GLU A 68 -2.56 25.75 12.75
CA GLU A 68 -3.33 25.14 11.67
C GLU A 68 -3.54 23.62 11.92
N LYS A 69 -4.65 23.08 11.42
CA LYS A 69 -4.82 21.64 11.38
C LYS A 69 -3.91 21.03 10.31
N PRO A 70 -3.27 19.88 10.59
CA PRO A 70 -2.35 19.24 9.66
C PRO A 70 -2.88 19.04 8.25
N LEU A 71 -4.14 18.62 8.07
CA LEU A 71 -4.76 18.48 6.75
C LEU A 71 -4.83 19.79 5.97
N GLN A 72 -5.04 20.94 6.65
CA GLN A 72 -5.05 22.26 6.00
C GLN A 72 -3.65 22.66 5.55
N THR A 73 -2.64 22.40 6.41
CA THR A 73 -1.24 22.65 6.08
C THR A 73 -0.78 21.74 4.93
N LEU A 74 -1.17 20.46 4.96
CA LEU A 74 -0.88 19.51 3.88
C LEU A 74 -1.50 19.99 2.56
N HIS A 75 -2.78 20.37 2.55
CA HIS A 75 -3.47 20.83 1.34
C HIS A 75 -2.77 22.07 0.74
N ARG A 76 -2.36 23.01 1.59
CA ARG A 76 -1.55 24.17 1.16
C ARG A 76 -0.23 23.76 0.54
N PHE A 77 0.54 22.89 1.20
CA PHE A 77 1.81 22.39 0.68
C PHE A 77 1.65 21.70 -0.68
N LEU A 78 0.59 20.89 -0.84
CA LEU A 78 0.26 20.24 -2.12
C LEU A 78 -0.03 21.29 -3.21
N ALA A 79 -0.85 22.28 -2.92
CA ALA A 79 -1.22 23.34 -3.87
C ALA A 79 -0.02 24.20 -4.29
N ASP A 80 0.79 24.63 -3.32
CA ASP A 80 1.90 25.54 -3.56
C ASP A 80 3.12 24.87 -4.20
N CYS A 81 3.39 23.61 -3.84
CA CYS A 81 4.63 22.93 -4.22
C CYS A 81 4.47 21.81 -5.25
N LEU A 82 3.29 21.16 -5.36
CA LEU A 82 3.12 19.90 -6.08
C LEU A 82 1.95 19.86 -7.08
N SER A 83 1.17 20.92 -7.22
CA SER A 83 -0.02 20.98 -8.08
C SER A 83 0.25 20.63 -9.55
N ASP A 84 1.46 20.90 -10.05
CA ASP A 84 1.92 20.58 -11.40
C ASP A 84 2.57 19.19 -11.55
N SER A 85 2.78 18.48 -10.44
CA SER A 85 3.60 17.27 -10.39
C SER A 85 2.80 16.02 -10.03
N ILE A 86 1.84 16.13 -9.12
CA ILE A 86 1.08 15.03 -8.54
C ILE A 86 -0.36 15.06 -9.05
N SER A 87 -0.93 13.91 -9.40
CA SER A 87 -2.34 13.76 -9.81
C SER A 87 -3.21 13.13 -8.73
N SER A 88 -2.60 12.33 -7.87
CA SER A 88 -3.29 11.55 -6.84
C SER A 88 -2.58 11.67 -5.50
N VAL A 89 -3.34 11.73 -4.42
CA VAL A 89 -2.81 11.79 -3.05
C VAL A 89 -3.37 10.63 -2.24
N HIS A 90 -2.49 9.80 -1.71
CA HIS A 90 -2.79 8.78 -0.71
C HIS A 90 -2.54 9.37 0.66
N ILE A 91 -3.61 9.69 1.37
CA ILE A 91 -3.52 10.04 2.79
C ILE A 91 -3.68 8.73 3.57
N LEU A 92 -2.58 8.32 4.23
CA LEU A 92 -2.54 7.17 5.14
C LEU A 92 -3.58 7.33 6.24
N PRO A 93 -4.00 6.27 6.95
CA PRO A 93 -5.22 6.31 7.75
C PRO A 93 -5.34 7.57 8.62
N PHE A 94 -6.27 8.42 8.26
CA PHE A 94 -6.53 9.73 8.91
C PHE A 94 -7.68 9.66 9.93
N PHE A 95 -8.15 8.46 10.23
CA PHE A 95 -9.22 8.17 11.17
C PHE A 95 -8.75 8.23 12.63
N PRO A 96 -9.65 8.31 13.62
CA PRO A 96 -9.29 8.04 15.01
C PRO A 96 -8.69 6.64 15.15
N TYR A 97 -7.55 6.54 15.82
CA TYR A 97 -6.81 5.29 15.99
C TYR A 97 -6.22 5.17 17.40
N SER A 98 -5.86 3.97 17.79
CA SER A 98 -5.25 3.68 19.08
C SER A 98 -3.75 3.37 19.00
N SER A 99 -3.28 2.84 17.87
CA SER A 99 -1.88 2.47 17.66
C SER A 99 -1.51 2.37 16.19
N ASP A 100 -0.25 2.02 15.90
CA ASP A 100 0.32 1.76 14.59
C ASP A 100 0.11 2.91 13.58
N ASP A 101 0.19 4.16 14.10
CA ASP A 101 0.12 5.40 13.32
C ASP A 101 -1.07 5.42 12.32
N GLY A 102 -2.25 4.99 12.79
CA GLY A 102 -3.49 5.00 12.02
C GLY A 102 -4.04 3.61 11.65
N PHE A 103 -3.20 2.57 11.60
CA PHE A 103 -3.62 1.23 11.18
C PHE A 103 -4.33 0.40 12.26
N SER A 104 -4.58 0.95 13.43
CA SER A 104 -5.49 0.41 14.45
C SER A 104 -6.70 1.35 14.57
N VAL A 105 -7.61 1.26 13.58
CA VAL A 105 -8.74 2.18 13.42
C VAL A 105 -9.76 2.00 14.53
N MET A 106 -10.19 3.10 15.14
CA MET A 106 -11.25 3.12 16.16
C MET A 106 -12.62 3.45 15.55
N ASP A 107 -12.66 4.30 14.53
CA ASP A 107 -13.88 4.72 13.84
C ASP A 107 -13.57 5.07 12.38
N TYR A 108 -14.16 4.33 11.44
CA TYR A 108 -13.99 4.57 10.00
C TYR A 108 -14.77 5.78 9.48
N LEU A 109 -15.74 6.29 10.23
CA LEU A 109 -16.65 7.35 9.78
C LEU A 109 -16.25 8.75 10.30
N ALA A 110 -15.23 8.83 11.14
CA ALA A 110 -14.70 10.07 11.67
C ALA A 110 -13.30 10.37 11.12
N VAL A 111 -12.96 11.64 10.98
CA VAL A 111 -11.56 12.09 10.80
C VAL A 111 -10.98 12.34 12.19
N ASN A 112 -9.71 12.01 12.40
CA ASN A 112 -9.02 12.30 13.65
C ASN A 112 -9.02 13.81 13.89
N GLU A 113 -9.62 14.24 14.99
CA GLU A 113 -9.80 15.67 15.34
C GLU A 113 -8.47 16.42 15.43
N SER A 114 -7.36 15.72 15.73
CA SER A 114 -6.04 16.34 15.73
C SER A 114 -5.54 16.69 14.33
N HIS A 115 -6.01 15.98 13.29
CA HIS A 115 -5.61 16.19 11.90
C HIS A 115 -6.49 17.19 11.16
N GLY A 116 -7.79 17.23 11.46
CA GLY A 116 -8.77 18.07 10.78
C GLY A 116 -10.18 17.48 10.80
N ASN A 117 -10.89 17.63 9.71
CA ASN A 117 -12.27 17.14 9.57
C ASN A 117 -12.56 16.68 8.12
N TRP A 118 -13.79 16.24 7.85
CA TRP A 118 -14.20 15.78 6.52
C TRP A 118 -14.17 16.89 5.46
N GLU A 119 -14.39 18.16 5.81
CA GLU A 119 -14.33 19.28 4.86
C GLU A 119 -12.90 19.47 4.35
N ASP A 120 -11.89 19.25 5.20
CA ASP A 120 -10.48 19.28 4.82
C ASP A 120 -10.15 18.15 3.84
N ILE A 121 -10.65 16.93 4.09
CA ILE A 121 -10.51 15.77 3.19
C ILE A 121 -11.17 16.02 1.84
N GLU A 122 -12.42 16.50 1.85
CA GLU A 122 -13.17 16.87 0.63
C GLU A 122 -12.49 18.02 -0.13
N GLY A 123 -11.81 18.92 0.59
CA GLY A 123 -10.99 19.97 0.00
C GLY A 123 -9.89 19.39 -0.87
N ILE A 124 -9.12 18.44 -0.35
CA ILE A 124 -8.06 17.75 -1.09
C ILE A 124 -8.65 16.91 -2.24
N ALA A 125 -9.79 16.24 -2.01
CA ALA A 125 -10.46 15.42 -3.03
C ALA A 125 -10.97 16.21 -4.24
N ARG A 126 -11.22 17.53 -4.10
CA ARG A 126 -11.58 18.40 -5.23
C ARG A 126 -10.42 18.69 -6.18
N ASP A 127 -9.20 18.69 -5.65
CA ASP A 127 -8.00 19.09 -6.40
C ASP A 127 -7.19 17.88 -6.90
N TYR A 128 -7.32 16.73 -6.22
CA TYR A 128 -6.56 15.50 -6.49
C TYR A 128 -7.46 14.27 -6.49
N LYS A 129 -7.10 13.23 -7.25
CA LYS A 129 -7.67 11.90 -7.07
C LYS A 129 -7.28 11.39 -5.69
N LEU A 130 -8.23 11.34 -4.76
CA LEU A 130 -7.94 10.99 -3.37
C LEU A 130 -7.97 9.48 -3.16
N MET A 131 -6.90 8.97 -2.56
CA MET A 131 -6.75 7.58 -2.13
C MET A 131 -6.79 7.47 -0.62
N ALA A 132 -7.57 6.53 -0.10
CA ALA A 132 -7.64 6.21 1.32
C ALA A 132 -7.48 4.71 1.57
N ASP A 133 -7.00 4.38 2.77
CA ASP A 133 -6.96 3.01 3.25
C ASP A 133 -8.34 2.51 3.68
N LEU A 134 -8.67 1.31 3.25
CA LEU A 134 -9.62 0.45 3.92
C LEU A 134 -8.83 -0.55 4.75
N VAL A 135 -8.66 -0.29 6.05
CA VAL A 135 -8.06 -1.22 6.99
C VAL A 135 -9.09 -2.32 7.26
N ILE A 136 -9.21 -3.23 6.30
CA ILE A 136 -10.34 -4.15 6.21
C ILE A 136 -10.14 -5.44 7.01
N ASN A 137 -8.87 -5.84 7.27
CA ASN A 137 -8.58 -7.09 7.96
C ASN A 137 -8.86 -7.02 9.47
N HIS A 138 -8.67 -5.87 10.11
CA HIS A 138 -8.70 -5.72 11.56
C HIS A 138 -9.18 -4.33 12.00
N MET A 139 -9.49 -4.22 13.27
CA MET A 139 -9.90 -2.97 13.91
C MET A 139 -9.30 -2.86 15.31
N SER A 140 -9.23 -1.65 15.84
CA SER A 140 -8.71 -1.40 17.19
C SER A 140 -9.48 -2.16 18.28
N ALA A 141 -8.75 -2.73 19.22
CA ALA A 141 -9.32 -3.27 20.47
C ALA A 141 -9.98 -2.18 21.35
N ARG A 142 -9.85 -0.89 20.98
CA ARG A 142 -10.50 0.24 21.66
C ARG A 142 -11.66 0.82 20.83
N SER A 143 -12.03 0.18 19.72
CA SER A 143 -13.16 0.58 18.90
C SER A 143 -14.49 0.32 19.61
N ARG A 144 -15.52 1.09 19.19
CA ARG A 144 -16.89 0.86 19.68
C ARG A 144 -17.40 -0.54 19.34
N TRP A 145 -17.05 -1.07 18.17
CA TRP A 145 -17.45 -2.44 17.78
C TRP A 145 -16.81 -3.48 18.73
N PHE A 146 -15.55 -3.30 19.11
CA PHE A 146 -14.90 -4.21 20.03
C PHE A 146 -15.42 -4.06 21.48
N GLU A 147 -15.76 -2.86 21.91
CA GLU A 147 -16.46 -2.66 23.19
C GLU A 147 -17.81 -3.39 23.21
N ASN A 148 -18.59 -3.30 22.11
CA ASN A 148 -19.85 -4.01 21.95
C ASN A 148 -19.64 -5.53 21.85
N PHE A 149 -18.57 -6.00 21.20
CA PHE A 149 -18.18 -7.41 21.23
C PHE A 149 -17.97 -7.92 22.66
N ARG A 150 -17.26 -7.17 23.48
CA ARG A 150 -17.04 -7.52 24.92
C ARG A 150 -18.35 -7.55 25.71
N LYS A 151 -19.26 -6.62 25.43
CA LYS A 151 -20.59 -6.53 26.05
C LYS A 151 -21.63 -7.47 25.41
N ARG A 152 -21.26 -8.20 24.33
CA ARG A 152 -22.13 -9.10 23.57
C ARG A 152 -23.41 -8.40 23.06
N VAL A 153 -23.29 -7.14 22.60
CA VAL A 153 -24.38 -6.32 22.04
C VAL A 153 -24.11 -5.88 20.61
N ASP A 154 -25.18 -5.68 19.82
CA ASP A 154 -25.08 -5.16 18.45
C ASP A 154 -24.97 -3.62 18.41
N PRO A 155 -24.36 -3.02 17.36
CA PRO A 155 -23.53 -3.69 16.36
C PRO A 155 -22.14 -4.03 16.92
N GLY A 156 -21.54 -5.15 16.48
CA GLY A 156 -20.17 -5.52 16.85
C GLY A 156 -20.05 -6.86 17.56
N LYS A 157 -21.12 -7.34 18.18
CA LYS A 157 -21.12 -8.54 19.05
C LYS A 157 -20.46 -9.78 18.40
N ASP A 158 -20.57 -9.95 17.07
CA ASP A 158 -20.04 -11.08 16.33
C ASP A 158 -19.15 -10.63 15.15
N TYR A 159 -18.58 -9.39 15.21
CA TYR A 159 -17.78 -8.83 14.13
C TYR A 159 -16.32 -9.24 14.15
N PHE A 160 -15.84 -9.80 15.25
CA PHE A 160 -14.44 -10.19 15.43
C PHE A 160 -14.28 -11.70 15.36
N PHE A 161 -13.16 -12.15 14.81
CA PHE A 161 -12.89 -13.57 14.69
C PHE A 161 -12.43 -14.16 16.03
N GLU A 162 -13.22 -15.09 16.55
CA GLU A 162 -12.90 -15.86 17.76
C GLU A 162 -12.14 -17.13 17.36
N GLY A 163 -10.96 -17.35 17.96
CA GLY A 163 -10.16 -18.56 17.76
C GLY A 163 -10.25 -19.50 18.95
N ASN A 164 -10.02 -20.79 18.73
CA ASN A 164 -9.92 -21.77 19.78
C ASN A 164 -8.44 -22.13 20.02
N PRO A 165 -7.89 -21.97 21.24
CA PRO A 165 -6.50 -22.36 21.53
C PRO A 165 -6.17 -23.85 21.31
N ARG A 166 -7.19 -24.70 21.10
CA ARG A 166 -7.01 -26.13 20.79
C ARG A 166 -6.92 -26.44 19.30
N ASP A 167 -7.20 -25.45 18.45
CA ASP A 167 -7.11 -25.63 17.00
C ASP A 167 -5.65 -25.77 16.56
N ASP A 168 -5.43 -26.51 15.48
CA ASP A 168 -4.11 -26.55 14.84
C ASP A 168 -3.88 -25.26 14.05
N LEU A 169 -3.05 -24.39 14.60
CA LEU A 169 -2.67 -23.10 14.01
C LEU A 169 -1.26 -23.12 13.41
N SER A 170 -0.63 -24.29 13.33
CA SER A 170 0.77 -24.43 12.88
C SER A 170 0.99 -24.00 11.42
N ALA A 171 -0.03 -24.13 10.57
CA ALA A 171 0.02 -23.74 9.17
C ALA A 171 -0.17 -22.23 8.94
N VAL A 172 -0.67 -21.49 9.94
CA VAL A 172 -1.04 -20.06 9.79
C VAL A 172 0.18 -19.19 9.52
N VAL A 173 0.13 -18.42 8.43
CA VAL A 173 1.18 -17.46 8.08
C VAL A 173 1.17 -16.28 9.06
N ARG A 174 2.32 -16.05 9.70
CA ARG A 174 2.50 -15.04 10.74
C ARG A 174 3.41 -13.91 10.28
N PRO A 175 2.90 -12.69 10.05
CA PRO A 175 3.73 -11.53 9.69
C PRO A 175 4.41 -10.88 10.90
N ARG A 176 4.08 -11.29 12.13
CA ARG A 176 4.61 -10.74 13.40
C ARG A 176 5.02 -11.85 14.36
N THR A 177 5.76 -11.47 15.41
CA THR A 177 6.18 -12.36 16.50
C THR A 177 5.19 -12.40 17.67
N SER A 178 4.25 -11.45 17.75
CA SER A 178 3.22 -11.36 18.79
C SER A 178 2.29 -12.59 18.80
N PRO A 179 1.63 -12.93 19.93
CA PRO A 179 0.65 -14.02 19.99
C PRO A 179 -0.48 -13.83 18.98
N LEU A 180 -0.92 -14.92 18.32
CA LEU A 180 -2.03 -14.90 17.37
C LEU A 180 -3.38 -14.81 18.08
N LEU A 181 -3.55 -15.56 19.15
CA LEU A 181 -4.75 -15.57 19.98
C LEU A 181 -4.51 -14.82 21.28
N ASN A 182 -5.37 -13.87 21.57
CA ASN A 182 -5.31 -13.08 22.81
C ASN A 182 -6.59 -13.29 23.64
N PRO A 183 -6.49 -13.60 24.94
CA PRO A 183 -7.64 -13.76 25.81
C PRO A 183 -8.30 -12.40 26.09
N VAL A 184 -9.63 -12.37 26.02
CA VAL A 184 -10.44 -11.18 26.26
C VAL A 184 -11.62 -11.54 27.15
N GLN A 185 -11.89 -10.75 28.17
CA GLN A 185 -13.08 -10.89 29.01
C GLN A 185 -14.27 -10.26 28.32
N THR A 186 -15.33 -11.06 28.20
CA THR A 186 -16.65 -10.64 27.70
C THR A 186 -17.71 -10.90 28.78
N ASP A 187 -18.92 -10.35 28.58
CA ASP A 187 -20.03 -10.59 29.52
C ASP A 187 -20.47 -12.07 29.57
N ASP A 188 -20.13 -12.86 28.53
CA ASP A 188 -20.38 -14.32 28.47
C ASP A 188 -19.19 -15.17 28.96
N GLY A 189 -18.12 -14.53 29.49
CA GLY A 189 -16.91 -15.18 29.94
C GLY A 189 -15.67 -14.89 29.06
N GLU A 190 -14.59 -15.62 29.32
CA GLU A 190 -13.34 -15.47 28.56
C GLU A 190 -13.49 -16.00 27.13
N ARG A 191 -13.02 -15.24 26.17
CA ARG A 191 -12.94 -15.56 24.74
C ARG A 191 -11.53 -15.32 24.22
N TYR A 192 -11.15 -15.98 23.14
CA TYR A 192 -9.87 -15.77 22.46
C TYR A 192 -10.11 -15.10 21.12
N VAL A 193 -9.58 -13.91 20.96
CA VAL A 193 -9.68 -13.17 19.69
C VAL A 193 -8.42 -13.32 18.87
N TRP A 194 -8.60 -13.34 17.55
CA TRP A 194 -7.51 -13.48 16.58
C TRP A 194 -6.87 -12.13 16.29
N CYS A 195 -5.54 -12.08 16.34
CA CYS A 195 -4.75 -10.87 16.10
C CYS A 195 -3.58 -11.19 15.17
N THR A 196 -3.77 -11.04 13.88
CA THR A 196 -2.73 -11.30 12.87
C THR A 196 -1.49 -10.42 13.08
N PHE A 197 -1.67 -9.16 13.47
CA PHE A 197 -0.61 -8.15 13.57
C PHE A 197 -0.21 -7.84 15.01
N SER A 198 -1.12 -7.32 15.84
CA SER A 198 -0.87 -6.97 17.23
C SER A 198 -2.13 -7.17 18.10
N GLU A 199 -1.97 -7.18 19.40
CA GLU A 199 -3.08 -7.31 20.35
C GLU A 199 -4.13 -6.19 20.25
N ASP A 200 -3.73 -5.01 19.76
CA ASP A 200 -4.61 -3.86 19.52
C ASP A 200 -5.24 -3.87 18.11
N GLN A 201 -4.89 -4.82 17.26
CA GLN A 201 -5.42 -4.99 15.90
C GLN A 201 -6.16 -6.32 15.83
N VAL A 202 -7.43 -6.29 16.27
CA VAL A 202 -8.27 -7.50 16.35
C VAL A 202 -8.91 -7.78 15.00
N ASP A 203 -8.70 -8.99 14.48
CA ASP A 203 -9.14 -9.39 13.15
C ASP A 203 -10.67 -9.48 13.06
N LEU A 204 -11.20 -8.93 11.98
CA LEU A 204 -12.62 -8.95 11.67
C LEU A 204 -13.06 -10.32 11.10
N ASN A 205 -14.29 -10.68 11.39
CA ASN A 205 -14.90 -11.95 10.97
C ASN A 205 -15.74 -11.78 9.71
N PHE A 206 -15.14 -11.91 8.55
CA PHE A 206 -15.88 -11.87 7.27
C PHE A 206 -16.74 -13.10 6.99
N ALA A 207 -16.67 -14.15 7.80
CA ALA A 207 -17.69 -15.22 7.76
C ALA A 207 -19.06 -14.73 8.25
N ASN A 208 -19.11 -13.62 8.98
CA ASN A 208 -20.33 -12.90 9.30
C ASN A 208 -20.63 -11.86 8.21
N PRO A 209 -21.69 -12.04 7.38
CA PRO A 209 -22.01 -11.13 6.27
C PRO A 209 -22.34 -9.71 6.71
N LYS A 210 -22.69 -9.47 7.98
CA LYS A 210 -22.91 -8.13 8.52
C LYS A 210 -21.63 -7.28 8.43
N VAL A 211 -20.46 -7.90 8.58
CA VAL A 211 -19.18 -7.19 8.43
C VAL A 211 -19.00 -6.68 6.99
N LEU A 212 -19.33 -7.50 5.99
CA LEU A 212 -19.30 -7.08 4.60
C LEU A 212 -20.28 -5.92 4.32
N ILE A 213 -21.48 -5.97 4.89
CA ILE A 213 -22.49 -4.88 4.75
C ILE A 213 -21.99 -3.58 5.39
N GLU A 214 -21.36 -3.65 6.57
CA GLU A 214 -20.76 -2.47 7.22
C GLU A 214 -19.66 -1.85 6.32
N PHE A 215 -18.78 -2.67 5.75
CA PHE A 215 -17.76 -2.16 4.84
C PHE A 215 -18.34 -1.60 3.53
N ALA A 216 -19.43 -2.17 3.01
CA ALA A 216 -20.15 -1.57 1.88
C ALA A 216 -20.69 -0.17 2.24
N ALA A 217 -21.23 0.02 3.44
CA ALA A 217 -21.69 1.34 3.92
C ALA A 217 -20.53 2.33 4.08
N ILE A 218 -19.38 1.89 4.63
CA ILE A 218 -18.17 2.71 4.77
C ILE A 218 -17.67 3.15 3.39
N ILE A 219 -17.55 2.22 2.45
CA ILE A 219 -17.11 2.48 1.08
C ILE A 219 -18.01 3.51 0.39
N ARG A 220 -19.34 3.31 0.47
CA ARG A 220 -20.29 4.28 -0.06
C ARG A 220 -20.07 5.67 0.53
N ARG A 221 -19.88 5.76 1.86
CA ARG A 221 -19.63 7.03 2.53
C ARG A 221 -18.37 7.71 2.02
N TYR A 222 -17.30 6.94 1.75
CA TYR A 222 -16.06 7.48 1.21
C TYR A 222 -16.24 7.98 -0.22
N LEU A 223 -16.94 7.23 -1.07
CA LEU A 223 -17.28 7.65 -2.43
C LEU A 223 -18.09 8.97 -2.44
N GLU A 224 -19.07 9.09 -1.55
CA GLU A 224 -19.86 10.33 -1.36
C GLU A 224 -19.00 11.53 -0.90
N ARG A 225 -17.82 11.29 -0.30
CA ARG A 225 -16.84 12.29 0.14
C ARG A 225 -15.72 12.56 -0.88
N GLY A 226 -15.80 11.96 -2.08
CA GLY A 226 -14.84 12.17 -3.16
C GLY A 226 -13.60 11.29 -3.11
N ILE A 227 -13.55 10.29 -2.22
CA ILE A 227 -12.49 9.27 -2.24
C ILE A 227 -12.82 8.29 -3.35
N ILE A 228 -11.92 8.16 -4.35
CA ILE A 228 -12.13 7.31 -5.53
C ILE A 228 -11.07 6.23 -5.68
N ILE A 229 -10.05 6.20 -4.83
CA ILE A 229 -9.03 5.15 -4.85
C ILE A 229 -9.01 4.49 -3.47
N PHE A 230 -9.21 3.17 -3.44
CA PHE A 230 -9.30 2.36 -2.23
C PHE A 230 -8.12 1.41 -2.13
N ARG A 231 -7.27 1.59 -1.11
CA ARG A 231 -6.22 0.63 -0.76
C ARG A 231 -6.78 -0.37 0.25
N LEU A 232 -6.92 -1.61 -0.16
CA LEU A 232 -7.33 -2.69 0.72
C LEU A 232 -6.10 -3.15 1.52
N ASP A 233 -5.99 -2.65 2.75
CA ASP A 233 -4.87 -2.93 3.64
C ASP A 233 -4.91 -4.37 4.15
N ALA A 234 -3.76 -5.06 4.09
CA ALA A 234 -3.57 -6.43 4.58
C ALA A 234 -4.63 -7.44 4.09
N VAL A 235 -5.20 -7.20 2.91
CA VAL A 235 -6.38 -7.94 2.40
C VAL A 235 -6.14 -9.43 2.22
N ALA A 236 -4.88 -9.86 2.07
CA ALA A 236 -4.53 -11.27 1.92
C ALA A 236 -4.98 -12.15 3.10
N PHE A 237 -5.14 -11.56 4.28
CA PHE A 237 -5.51 -12.24 5.53
C PHE A 237 -7.01 -12.22 5.85
N LEU A 238 -7.84 -11.73 4.93
CA LEU A 238 -9.24 -11.40 5.20
C LEU A 238 -10.08 -12.58 5.71
N TRP A 239 -9.91 -13.77 5.13
CA TRP A 239 -10.62 -14.99 5.54
C TRP A 239 -9.74 -15.87 6.41
N LYS A 240 -10.33 -16.38 7.52
CA LYS A 240 -9.66 -17.27 8.47
C LYS A 240 -10.36 -18.63 8.49
N GLU A 241 -9.58 -19.68 8.34
CA GLU A 241 -9.99 -21.06 8.44
C GLU A 241 -8.90 -21.87 9.13
N PRO A 242 -9.02 -22.19 10.44
CA PRO A 242 -8.05 -22.98 11.18
C PRO A 242 -7.68 -24.27 10.45
N GLY A 243 -6.40 -24.64 10.49
CA GLY A 243 -5.88 -25.79 9.71
C GLY A 243 -5.41 -25.41 8.29
N THR A 244 -5.60 -24.16 7.87
CA THR A 244 -5.09 -23.60 6.61
C THR A 244 -4.02 -22.53 6.86
N PRO A 245 -3.32 -22.04 5.84
CA PRO A 245 -2.40 -20.90 5.99
C PRO A 245 -3.07 -19.58 6.39
N CYS A 246 -4.40 -19.47 6.32
CA CYS A 246 -5.20 -18.26 6.58
C CYS A 246 -4.71 -17.04 5.78
N ILE A 247 -4.23 -17.27 4.58
CA ILE A 247 -3.79 -16.26 3.62
C ILE A 247 -4.14 -16.74 2.20
N HIS A 248 -4.54 -15.83 1.31
CA HIS A 248 -4.90 -16.11 -0.08
C HIS A 248 -6.02 -17.15 -0.26
N LEU A 249 -6.94 -17.26 0.70
CA LEU A 249 -8.03 -18.21 0.59
C LEU A 249 -9.03 -17.77 -0.49
N GLN A 250 -9.75 -18.74 -1.06
CA GLN A 250 -10.70 -18.48 -2.15
C GLN A 250 -11.73 -17.40 -1.77
N GLN A 251 -12.23 -17.45 -0.54
CA GLN A 251 -13.20 -16.47 -0.04
C GLN A 251 -12.62 -15.05 0.00
N THR A 252 -11.32 -14.91 0.31
CA THR A 252 -10.63 -13.60 0.23
C THR A 252 -10.69 -13.02 -1.18
N HIS A 253 -10.37 -13.82 -2.20
CA HIS A 253 -10.43 -13.39 -3.61
C HIS A 253 -11.87 -13.05 -4.03
N GLU A 254 -12.86 -13.85 -3.64
CA GLU A 254 -14.27 -13.57 -3.95
C GLU A 254 -14.76 -12.28 -3.27
N LEU A 255 -14.38 -12.03 -2.02
CA LEU A 255 -14.72 -10.78 -1.32
C LEU A 255 -14.13 -9.54 -2.05
N ILE A 256 -12.89 -9.63 -2.56
CA ILE A 256 -12.29 -8.55 -3.35
C ILE A 256 -13.10 -8.30 -4.64
N LYS A 257 -13.52 -9.38 -5.34
CA LYS A 257 -14.37 -9.26 -6.54
C LYS A 257 -15.71 -8.61 -6.22
N ILE A 258 -16.34 -8.98 -5.10
CA ILE A 258 -17.60 -8.38 -4.62
C ILE A 258 -17.40 -6.88 -4.35
N LEU A 259 -16.38 -6.51 -3.60
CA LEU A 259 -16.09 -5.10 -3.30
C LEU A 259 -15.83 -4.29 -4.58
N ARG A 260 -15.00 -4.82 -5.48
CA ARG A 260 -14.75 -4.17 -6.77
C ARG A 260 -16.05 -4.01 -7.58
N LEU A 261 -16.86 -5.05 -7.67
CA LEU A 261 -18.14 -5.00 -8.39
C LEU A 261 -19.05 -3.88 -7.87
N LEU A 262 -19.18 -3.77 -6.55
CA LEU A 262 -19.99 -2.73 -5.91
C LEU A 262 -19.43 -1.32 -6.14
N ILE A 263 -18.12 -1.16 -5.98
CA ILE A 263 -17.42 0.13 -6.15
C ILE A 263 -17.54 0.61 -7.61
N GLU A 264 -17.23 -0.25 -8.58
CA GLU A 264 -17.28 0.11 -10.01
C GLU A 264 -18.69 0.48 -10.49
N HIS A 265 -19.73 -0.18 -9.96
CA HIS A 265 -21.11 0.16 -10.31
C HIS A 265 -21.58 1.46 -9.66
N HIS A 266 -21.06 1.82 -8.49
CA HIS A 266 -21.34 3.10 -7.86
C HIS A 266 -20.56 4.25 -8.53
N SER A 267 -19.27 4.04 -8.78
CA SER A 267 -18.37 5.03 -9.38
C SER A 267 -17.44 4.35 -10.39
N PRO A 268 -17.73 4.43 -11.70
CA PRO A 268 -16.93 3.76 -12.74
C PRO A 268 -15.46 4.20 -12.80
N ASP A 269 -15.16 5.39 -12.30
CA ASP A 269 -13.79 5.94 -12.26
C ASP A 269 -13.01 5.51 -11.02
N ALA A 270 -13.65 4.82 -10.07
CA ALA A 270 -13.00 4.38 -8.85
C ALA A 270 -12.02 3.23 -9.10
N VAL A 271 -10.96 3.19 -8.29
CA VAL A 271 -9.85 2.24 -8.40
C VAL A 271 -9.69 1.47 -7.10
N VAL A 272 -9.60 0.14 -7.19
CA VAL A 272 -9.29 -0.75 -6.07
C VAL A 272 -7.83 -1.20 -6.17
N ILE A 273 -7.08 -1.00 -5.10
CA ILE A 273 -5.67 -1.39 -4.97
C ILE A 273 -5.55 -2.41 -3.83
N THR A 274 -4.91 -3.56 -4.08
CA THR A 274 -4.62 -4.53 -3.02
C THR A 274 -3.22 -4.33 -2.47
N GLU A 275 -3.11 -4.33 -1.13
CA GLU A 275 -1.85 -4.32 -0.41
C GLU A 275 -1.55 -5.75 0.09
N THR A 276 -0.52 -6.37 -0.51
CA THR A 276 -0.10 -7.74 -0.21
C THR A 276 1.42 -7.84 -0.29
N ASN A 277 2.08 -7.77 0.88
CA ASN A 277 3.54 -7.87 0.99
C ASN A 277 3.99 -9.35 0.96
N VAL A 278 3.90 -9.96 -0.23
CA VAL A 278 4.13 -11.39 -0.49
C VAL A 278 5.02 -11.57 -1.72
N PRO A 279 5.55 -12.79 -1.98
CA PRO A 279 6.27 -13.07 -3.21
C PRO A 279 5.47 -12.71 -4.46
N ASN A 280 6.17 -12.29 -5.51
CA ASN A 280 5.55 -11.76 -6.73
C ASN A 280 4.49 -12.69 -7.34
N ARG A 281 4.73 -14.01 -7.33
CA ARG A 281 3.77 -15.00 -7.86
C ARG A 281 2.43 -14.98 -7.11
N GLU A 282 2.47 -14.84 -5.79
CA GLU A 282 1.27 -14.74 -4.95
C GLU A 282 0.57 -13.39 -5.19
N ASN A 283 1.33 -12.30 -5.24
CA ASN A 283 0.82 -10.96 -5.47
C ASN A 283 0.06 -10.82 -6.81
N LEU A 284 0.58 -11.43 -7.88
CA LEU A 284 -0.05 -11.41 -9.21
C LEU A 284 -1.44 -12.06 -9.25
N THR A 285 -1.77 -12.96 -8.31
CA THR A 285 -3.08 -13.61 -8.26
C THR A 285 -4.21 -12.61 -7.98
N TYR A 286 -3.91 -11.47 -7.36
CA TYR A 286 -4.88 -10.42 -7.03
C TYR A 286 -5.37 -9.59 -8.22
N PHE A 287 -4.83 -9.78 -9.39
CA PHE A 287 -5.48 -9.29 -10.62
C PHE A 287 -6.71 -10.14 -11.00
N GLY A 288 -6.76 -11.42 -10.57
CA GLY A 288 -7.75 -12.38 -11.05
C GLY A 288 -7.75 -12.45 -12.59
N ASN A 289 -8.94 -12.38 -13.17
CA ASN A 289 -9.15 -12.20 -14.62
C ASN A 289 -9.49 -10.72 -14.94
N ALA A 290 -8.70 -9.79 -14.42
CA ALA A 290 -8.98 -8.34 -14.43
C ALA A 290 -10.32 -8.00 -13.74
N ASN A 291 -10.69 -8.73 -12.69
CA ASN A 291 -11.94 -8.60 -11.95
C ASN A 291 -11.78 -8.58 -10.43
N GLU A 292 -10.52 -8.54 -9.94
CA GLU A 292 -10.17 -8.35 -8.53
C GLU A 292 -9.60 -6.95 -8.34
N ALA A 293 -8.28 -6.79 -8.04
CA ALA A 293 -7.68 -5.47 -8.00
C ALA A 293 -7.58 -4.83 -9.38
N HIS A 294 -7.76 -3.52 -9.47
CA HIS A 294 -7.34 -2.74 -10.62
C HIS A 294 -5.82 -2.56 -10.61
N VAL A 295 -5.26 -2.40 -9.42
CA VAL A 295 -3.84 -2.10 -9.24
C VAL A 295 -3.29 -2.97 -8.12
N ILE A 296 -2.09 -3.51 -8.31
CA ILE A 296 -1.33 -4.20 -7.28
C ILE A 296 -0.01 -3.51 -7.04
N TYR A 297 0.49 -3.53 -5.79
CA TYR A 297 1.78 -2.98 -5.43
C TYR A 297 2.93 -3.83 -5.95
N ASN A 298 3.99 -3.21 -6.49
CA ASN A 298 5.24 -3.88 -6.83
C ASN A 298 6.17 -3.98 -5.62
N PHE A 299 5.83 -4.84 -4.65
CA PHE A 299 6.62 -5.03 -3.42
C PHE A 299 8.04 -5.57 -3.62
N SER A 300 8.30 -6.25 -4.74
CA SER A 300 9.67 -6.72 -5.05
C SER A 300 10.60 -5.59 -5.50
N LEU A 301 10.05 -4.48 -6.01
CA LEU A 301 10.85 -3.38 -6.56
C LEU A 301 11.75 -2.69 -5.51
N PRO A 302 11.26 -2.27 -4.32
CA PRO A 302 12.10 -1.56 -3.34
C PRO A 302 13.35 -2.36 -2.92
N PRO A 303 13.27 -3.61 -2.41
CA PRO A 303 14.44 -4.33 -1.97
C PRO A 303 15.39 -4.70 -3.11
N LEU A 304 14.87 -5.04 -4.30
CA LEU A 304 15.71 -5.39 -5.44
C LEU A 304 16.43 -4.16 -6.01
N LEU A 305 15.78 -3.01 -6.04
CA LEU A 305 16.40 -1.77 -6.54
C LEU A 305 17.48 -1.27 -5.57
N ILE A 306 17.21 -1.27 -4.26
CA ILE A 306 18.22 -0.94 -3.26
C ILE A 306 19.41 -1.90 -3.38
N ASN A 307 19.16 -3.23 -3.40
CA ASN A 307 20.24 -4.21 -3.59
C ASN A 307 21.06 -3.94 -4.85
N THR A 308 20.39 -3.67 -5.98
CA THR A 308 21.02 -3.36 -7.27
C THR A 308 21.95 -2.14 -7.14
N LEU A 309 21.49 -1.06 -6.53
CA LEU A 309 22.22 0.20 -6.43
C LEU A 309 23.38 0.16 -5.43
N VAL A 310 23.27 -0.65 -4.37
CA VAL A 310 24.36 -0.77 -3.38
C VAL A 310 25.38 -1.85 -3.74
N THR A 311 25.02 -2.80 -4.62
CA THR A 311 25.96 -3.84 -5.09
C THR A 311 26.56 -3.55 -6.46
N GLY A 312 25.95 -2.65 -7.25
CA GLY A 312 26.34 -2.41 -8.64
C GLY A 312 25.99 -3.55 -9.60
N ASP A 313 25.05 -4.44 -9.24
CA ASP A 313 24.63 -5.59 -10.03
C ASP A 313 23.11 -5.64 -10.21
N CYS A 314 22.63 -5.50 -11.45
CA CYS A 314 21.20 -5.52 -11.78
C CYS A 314 20.65 -6.92 -12.10
N LYS A 315 21.39 -8.00 -11.88
CA LYS A 315 20.96 -9.36 -12.22
C LYS A 315 19.57 -9.69 -11.70
N HIS A 316 19.35 -9.50 -10.41
CA HIS A 316 18.08 -9.88 -9.76
C HIS A 316 16.93 -8.95 -10.15
N LEU A 317 17.17 -7.65 -10.21
CA LEU A 317 16.19 -6.66 -10.68
C LEU A 317 15.77 -6.96 -12.13
N LYS A 318 16.71 -7.29 -13.00
CA LYS A 318 16.45 -7.68 -14.38
C LYS A 318 15.68 -8.99 -14.47
N THR A 319 16.05 -10.01 -13.68
CA THR A 319 15.35 -11.30 -13.63
C THR A 319 13.90 -11.11 -13.18
N TRP A 320 13.68 -10.31 -12.14
CA TRP A 320 12.33 -9.95 -11.70
C TRP A 320 11.55 -9.24 -12.82
N LEU A 321 12.14 -8.22 -13.45
CA LEU A 321 11.46 -7.46 -14.51
C LEU A 321 11.04 -8.36 -15.69
N MET A 322 11.90 -9.33 -16.08
CA MET A 322 11.56 -10.30 -17.12
C MET A 322 10.46 -11.30 -16.71
N SER A 323 10.24 -11.52 -15.42
CA SER A 323 9.19 -12.39 -14.90
C SER A 323 7.83 -11.70 -14.77
N MET A 324 7.79 -10.38 -14.92
CA MET A 324 6.56 -9.60 -14.80
C MET A 324 5.72 -9.74 -16.09
N PRO A 325 4.47 -10.23 -16.00
CA PRO A 325 3.59 -10.20 -17.15
C PRO A 325 3.17 -8.76 -17.45
N PRO A 326 2.97 -8.39 -18.73
CA PRO A 326 2.32 -7.13 -19.06
C PRO A 326 0.93 -7.04 -18.40
N ALA A 327 0.62 -5.89 -17.79
CA ALA A 327 -0.69 -5.68 -17.20
C ALA A 327 -1.78 -5.66 -18.28
N GLN A 328 -2.90 -6.34 -18.01
CA GLN A 328 -4.05 -6.33 -18.89
C GLN A 328 -4.74 -4.96 -18.84
N MET A 329 -5.48 -4.61 -19.91
CA MET A 329 -6.31 -3.41 -19.91
C MET A 329 -7.31 -3.43 -18.73
N GLY A 330 -7.41 -2.32 -18.02
CA GLY A 330 -8.19 -2.22 -16.77
C GLY A 330 -7.45 -2.72 -15.54
N THR A 331 -6.16 -3.11 -15.68
CA THR A 331 -5.27 -3.41 -14.56
C THR A 331 -3.90 -2.78 -14.76
N THR A 332 -3.17 -2.51 -13.68
CA THR A 332 -1.79 -2.03 -13.76
C THR A 332 -1.04 -2.24 -12.43
N TYR A 333 0.22 -1.85 -12.38
CA TYR A 333 1.09 -1.93 -11.21
C TYR A 333 1.21 -0.57 -10.53
N LEU A 334 1.34 -0.54 -9.20
CA LEU A 334 1.80 0.62 -8.44
C LEU A 334 3.28 0.46 -8.12
N ASN A 335 4.11 1.27 -8.75
CA ASN A 335 5.56 1.26 -8.55
C ASN A 335 5.93 2.21 -7.43
N PHE A 336 6.51 1.70 -6.37
CA PHE A 336 7.04 2.49 -5.27
C PHE A 336 8.43 1.96 -4.87
N ILE A 337 9.26 2.78 -4.27
CA ILE A 337 10.61 2.42 -3.81
C ILE A 337 10.82 2.75 -2.33
N ALA A 338 9.89 3.46 -1.73
CA ALA A 338 9.75 3.67 -0.30
C ALA A 338 8.29 3.94 0.05
N SER A 339 7.90 3.65 1.29
CA SER A 339 6.60 3.95 1.86
C SER A 339 6.73 4.22 3.37
N HIS A 340 5.61 4.35 4.04
CA HIS A 340 5.51 4.45 5.50
C HIS A 340 5.91 3.15 6.24
N ASP A 341 5.98 2.04 5.51
CA ASP A 341 6.49 0.75 6.01
C ASP A 341 7.99 0.62 5.82
N GLY A 342 8.59 -0.40 6.42
CA GLY A 342 9.95 -0.80 6.08
C GLY A 342 10.02 -1.50 4.72
N VAL A 343 11.24 -1.69 4.23
CA VAL A 343 11.51 -2.43 3.00
C VAL A 343 11.30 -3.93 3.25
N GLY A 344 10.25 -4.49 2.68
CA GLY A 344 9.86 -5.89 2.86
C GLY A 344 10.88 -6.86 2.29
N MET A 345 11.25 -7.89 3.06
CA MET A 345 12.21 -8.91 2.64
C MET A 345 11.54 -10.14 1.99
N ARG A 346 10.28 -10.43 2.37
CA ARG A 346 9.54 -11.57 1.81
C ARG A 346 9.35 -11.51 0.29
N PRO A 347 9.12 -10.35 -0.35
CA PRO A 347 9.03 -10.24 -1.80
C PRO A 347 10.33 -10.59 -2.56
N THR A 348 11.45 -10.78 -1.87
CA THR A 348 12.71 -11.22 -2.46
C THR A 348 12.90 -12.74 -2.44
N ASP A 349 11.96 -13.49 -1.85
CA ASP A 349 12.03 -14.94 -1.77
C ASP A 349 12.04 -15.55 -3.18
N GLY A 350 13.02 -16.43 -3.42
CA GLY A 350 13.26 -17.02 -4.74
C GLY A 350 14.03 -16.11 -5.74
N LEU A 351 14.33 -14.86 -5.36
CA LEU A 351 15.11 -13.90 -6.17
C LEU A 351 16.51 -13.68 -5.57
N LEU A 352 16.60 -13.38 -4.28
CA LEU A 352 17.87 -13.24 -3.57
C LEU A 352 18.17 -14.50 -2.76
N THR A 353 19.44 -14.93 -2.71
CA THR A 353 19.90 -15.96 -1.78
C THR A 353 19.90 -15.44 -0.35
N GLU A 354 19.99 -16.33 0.64
CA GLU A 354 20.05 -15.93 2.05
C GLU A 354 21.32 -15.10 2.35
N GLU A 355 22.47 -15.42 1.70
CA GLU A 355 23.70 -14.63 1.81
C GLU A 355 23.54 -13.23 1.24
N GLU A 356 22.85 -13.08 0.11
CA GLU A 356 22.58 -11.77 -0.50
C GLU A 356 21.64 -10.96 0.36
N LYS A 357 20.58 -11.58 0.92
CA LYS A 357 19.67 -10.93 1.88
C LYS A 357 20.42 -10.45 3.12
N GLN A 358 21.29 -11.31 3.69
CA GLN A 358 22.07 -10.94 4.87
C GLN A 358 23.07 -9.83 4.58
N ARG A 359 23.70 -9.83 3.40
CA ARG A 359 24.58 -8.73 2.96
C ARG A 359 23.81 -7.42 2.82
N LEU A 360 22.62 -7.44 2.23
CA LEU A 360 21.76 -6.26 2.13
C LEU A 360 21.39 -5.73 3.53
N ILE A 361 20.97 -6.60 4.45
CA ILE A 361 20.63 -6.25 5.83
C ILE A 361 21.84 -5.61 6.53
N ASN A 362 23.02 -6.23 6.45
CA ASN A 362 24.24 -5.71 7.08
C ASN A 362 24.63 -4.35 6.50
N THR A 363 24.46 -4.14 5.20
CA THR A 363 24.71 -2.85 4.55
C THR A 363 23.75 -1.79 5.08
N MET A 364 22.46 -2.09 5.15
CA MET A 364 21.45 -1.14 5.66
C MET A 364 21.65 -0.83 7.14
N ASP A 365 22.01 -1.82 7.95
CA ASP A 365 22.35 -1.60 9.37
C ASP A 365 23.57 -0.65 9.51
N SER A 366 24.62 -0.84 8.69
CA SER A 366 25.78 0.06 8.65
C SER A 366 25.42 1.50 8.23
N PHE A 367 24.30 1.67 7.52
CA PHE A 367 23.75 2.95 7.09
C PHE A 367 22.74 3.55 8.08
N GLY A 368 22.60 2.93 9.26
CA GLY A 368 21.75 3.41 10.35
C GLY A 368 20.33 2.83 10.35
N GLY A 369 20.05 1.89 9.45
CA GLY A 369 18.76 1.18 9.41
C GLY A 369 18.53 0.26 10.60
N LYS A 370 17.30 -0.22 10.74
CA LYS A 370 16.86 -1.16 11.79
C LYS A 370 16.09 -2.31 11.15
N VAL A 371 16.13 -3.50 11.74
CA VAL A 371 15.47 -4.70 11.21
C VAL A 371 14.33 -5.14 12.11
N SER A 372 13.15 -5.36 11.50
CA SER A 372 12.01 -6.02 12.14
C SER A 372 11.99 -7.50 11.77
N TYR A 373 11.52 -8.34 12.69
CA TYR A 373 11.50 -9.79 12.53
C TYR A 373 10.08 -10.34 12.52
N ARG A 374 9.89 -11.51 11.89
CA ARG A 374 8.67 -12.32 11.93
C ARG A 374 8.97 -13.69 12.54
N ARG A 375 7.94 -14.35 13.07
CA ARG A 375 8.02 -15.74 13.53
C ARG A 375 7.77 -16.69 12.33
N THR A 376 8.66 -17.65 12.14
CA THR A 376 8.46 -18.75 11.18
C THR A 376 7.69 -19.90 11.84
N PRO A 377 7.07 -20.81 11.06
CA PRO A 377 6.33 -21.95 11.62
C PRO A 377 7.16 -22.86 12.53
N ASP A 378 8.47 -22.97 12.26
CA ASP A 378 9.43 -23.71 13.10
C ASP A 378 9.91 -22.93 14.33
N GLY A 379 9.31 -21.78 14.63
CA GLY A 379 9.54 -20.98 15.83
C GLY A 379 10.78 -20.08 15.79
N ARG A 380 11.49 -19.99 14.66
CA ARG A 380 12.65 -19.09 14.50
C ARG A 380 12.21 -17.68 14.12
N ASP A 381 13.01 -16.69 14.52
CA ASP A 381 12.84 -15.32 14.04
C ASP A 381 13.61 -15.11 12.74
N GLN A 382 12.91 -14.61 11.71
CA GLN A 382 13.47 -14.31 10.40
C GLN A 382 13.28 -12.83 10.09
N PRO A 383 14.26 -12.14 9.46
CA PRO A 383 14.10 -10.77 9.02
C PRO A 383 12.84 -10.60 8.17
N TYR A 384 12.01 -9.63 8.55
CA TYR A 384 10.75 -9.33 7.86
C TYR A 384 10.84 -8.08 7.01
N GLU A 385 11.37 -7.00 7.58
CA GLU A 385 11.55 -5.73 6.87
C GLU A 385 12.76 -4.95 7.41
N ILE A 386 13.34 -4.13 6.56
CA ILE A 386 14.40 -3.17 6.89
C ILE A 386 13.77 -1.80 7.00
N ASN A 387 13.91 -1.18 8.18
CA ASN A 387 13.40 0.16 8.46
C ASN A 387 14.52 1.17 8.28
N ILE A 388 14.44 1.99 7.23
CA ILE A 388 15.44 2.98 6.85
C ILE A 388 14.81 4.01 5.90
N ALA A 389 15.19 5.28 6.01
CA ALA A 389 14.83 6.27 5.00
C ALA A 389 15.57 5.98 3.68
N LEU A 390 14.88 6.10 2.55
CA LEU A 390 15.47 5.77 1.24
C LEU A 390 16.72 6.59 0.93
N TYR A 391 16.75 7.86 1.34
CA TYR A 391 17.92 8.71 1.12
C TYR A 391 19.16 8.13 1.80
N ASP A 392 19.03 7.69 3.06
CA ASP A 392 20.13 7.05 3.80
C ASP A 392 20.43 5.63 3.32
N ALA A 393 19.42 4.88 2.86
CA ALA A 393 19.66 3.56 2.27
C ALA A 393 20.58 3.58 1.05
N LEU A 394 20.65 4.73 0.37
CA LEU A 394 21.45 4.92 -0.85
C LEU A 394 22.72 5.77 -0.65
N GLN A 395 23.18 5.95 0.60
CA GLN A 395 24.32 6.81 0.93
C GLN A 395 25.70 6.22 0.56
N GLY A 396 25.72 4.97 0.04
CA GLY A 396 26.98 4.31 -0.30
C GLY A 396 26.75 2.98 -1.01
N THR A 397 27.80 2.16 -1.01
CA THR A 397 27.79 0.80 -1.57
C THR A 397 28.12 -0.25 -0.51
N ALA A 398 27.74 -1.51 -0.77
CA ALA A 398 28.03 -2.62 0.13
C ALA A 398 29.56 -2.91 0.23
N GLU A 399 30.35 -2.52 -0.76
CA GLU A 399 31.80 -2.73 -0.79
C GLU A 399 32.56 -1.58 -0.15
N SER A 400 32.23 -0.33 -0.51
CA SER A 400 33.01 0.85 -0.14
C SER A 400 32.41 1.65 1.02
N GLY A 401 31.18 1.31 1.45
CA GLY A 401 30.44 2.11 2.44
C GLY A 401 29.98 3.45 1.88
N ARG A 402 29.89 4.47 2.75
CA ARG A 402 29.44 5.82 2.39
C ARG A 402 30.34 6.49 1.35
N ASP A 403 29.72 7.19 0.38
CA ASP A 403 30.42 7.91 -0.67
C ASP A 403 29.71 9.23 -1.02
N HIS A 404 30.25 9.96 -2.01
CA HIS A 404 29.70 11.26 -2.44
C HIS A 404 28.62 11.15 -3.52
N TRP A 405 28.21 9.93 -3.92
CA TRP A 405 27.24 9.68 -4.98
C TRP A 405 25.81 9.45 -4.46
N GLN A 406 25.54 9.74 -3.19
CA GLN A 406 24.25 9.51 -2.56
C GLN A 406 23.10 10.14 -3.35
N LEU A 407 23.17 11.42 -3.66
CA LEU A 407 22.11 12.12 -4.39
C LEU A 407 21.89 11.54 -5.79
N GLN A 408 22.96 11.24 -6.53
CA GLN A 408 22.88 10.69 -7.88
C GLN A 408 22.26 9.29 -7.86
N ARG A 409 22.65 8.45 -6.90
CA ARG A 409 22.09 7.11 -6.69
C ARG A 409 20.62 7.19 -6.31
N PHE A 410 20.26 8.14 -5.45
CA PHE A 410 18.89 8.41 -5.05
C PHE A 410 18.02 8.86 -6.24
N VAL A 411 18.49 9.78 -7.06
CA VAL A 411 17.79 10.21 -8.29
C VAL A 411 17.68 9.06 -9.29
N CYS A 412 18.74 8.25 -9.45
CA CYS A 412 18.73 7.08 -10.32
C CYS A 412 17.62 6.09 -9.91
N ALA A 413 17.46 5.81 -8.61
CA ALA A 413 16.39 4.95 -8.09
C ALA A 413 15.00 5.45 -8.53
N HIS A 414 14.75 6.75 -8.39
CA HIS A 414 13.47 7.34 -8.79
C HIS A 414 13.28 7.36 -10.31
N THR A 415 14.36 7.55 -11.08
CA THR A 415 14.31 7.49 -12.54
C THR A 415 13.89 6.09 -13.02
N VAL A 416 14.41 5.03 -12.39
CA VAL A 416 13.96 3.65 -12.65
C VAL A 416 12.47 3.51 -12.35
N MET A 417 12.01 3.91 -11.16
CA MET A 417 10.61 3.82 -10.77
C MET A 417 9.68 4.57 -11.73
N LEU A 418 10.05 5.79 -12.13
CA LEU A 418 9.26 6.63 -13.04
C LEU A 418 9.12 6.04 -14.44
N ALA A 419 10.10 5.27 -14.88
CA ALA A 419 10.16 4.75 -16.24
C ALA A 419 9.50 3.38 -16.42
N LEU A 420 9.32 2.60 -15.35
CA LEU A 420 8.71 1.27 -15.39
C LEU A 420 7.24 1.30 -15.81
N GLU A 421 6.75 0.19 -16.37
CA GLU A 421 5.32 -0.08 -16.57
C GLU A 421 4.58 0.02 -15.23
N GLY A 422 3.50 0.81 -15.19
CA GLY A 422 2.74 1.07 -13.97
C GLY A 422 2.65 2.56 -13.60
N ILE A 423 1.97 2.81 -12.49
CA ILE A 423 1.79 4.15 -11.91
C ILE A 423 2.88 4.37 -10.87
N PRO A 424 3.70 5.43 -10.96
CA PRO A 424 4.70 5.72 -9.93
C PRO A 424 4.05 6.33 -8.69
N ALA A 425 4.50 5.88 -7.52
CA ALA A 425 4.06 6.37 -6.23
C ALA A 425 5.26 6.86 -5.41
N PHE A 426 5.27 8.15 -5.08
CA PHE A 426 6.28 8.77 -4.24
C PHE A 426 5.82 8.80 -2.79
N TYR A 427 6.63 8.26 -1.90
CA TYR A 427 6.47 8.58 -0.49
C TYR A 427 7.00 9.99 -0.25
N ILE A 428 6.27 10.81 0.50
CA ILE A 428 6.61 12.22 0.71
C ILE A 428 8.05 12.41 1.20
N HIS A 429 8.52 11.54 2.11
CA HIS A 429 9.89 11.60 2.62
C HIS A 429 10.95 11.27 1.56
N SER A 430 10.61 10.43 0.57
CA SER A 430 11.48 10.22 -0.59
C SER A 430 11.49 11.44 -1.50
N LEU A 431 10.33 12.05 -1.75
CA LEU A 431 10.27 13.26 -2.56
C LEU A 431 11.08 14.41 -1.94
N LEU A 432 11.11 14.48 -0.61
CA LEU A 432 11.83 15.49 0.17
C LEU A 432 13.26 15.10 0.51
N ALA A 433 13.74 13.91 0.13
CA ALA A 433 15.05 13.35 0.53
C ALA A 433 15.27 13.43 2.06
N THR A 434 14.25 13.07 2.84
CA THR A 434 14.33 13.08 4.31
C THR A 434 15.23 11.94 4.78
N GLU A 435 16.09 12.24 5.75
CA GLU A 435 17.05 11.32 6.37
C GLU A 435 16.37 10.50 7.48
N ASN A 436 17.09 9.50 8.02
CA ASN A 436 16.65 8.69 9.15
C ASN A 436 16.34 9.54 10.39
N ASP A 437 15.15 9.35 10.95
CA ASP A 437 14.72 9.99 12.20
C ASP A 437 14.97 9.05 13.39
N LEU A 438 16.21 8.95 13.82
CA LEU A 438 16.62 8.10 14.95
C LEU A 438 16.07 8.61 16.28
N GLU A 439 15.95 9.93 16.45
CA GLU A 439 15.37 10.55 17.66
C GLU A 439 13.90 10.12 17.83
N ARG A 440 13.13 10.11 16.73
CA ARG A 440 11.74 9.64 16.75
C ARG A 440 11.64 8.15 17.06
N VAL A 441 12.59 7.33 16.60
CA VAL A 441 12.64 5.90 16.97
C VAL A 441 12.86 5.74 18.47
N GLU A 442 13.81 6.47 19.05
CA GLU A 442 14.08 6.43 20.50
C GLU A 442 12.87 6.89 21.32
N HIS A 443 12.21 7.96 20.88
CA HIS A 443 11.05 8.52 21.55
C HIS A 443 9.82 7.61 21.50
N THR A 444 9.54 7.01 20.34
CA THR A 444 8.34 6.18 20.11
C THR A 444 8.53 4.70 20.45
N GLY A 445 9.78 4.22 20.48
CA GLY A 445 10.10 2.81 20.58
C GLY A 445 9.73 1.98 19.33
N ARG A 446 9.33 2.62 18.24
CA ARG A 446 8.86 1.97 17.00
C ARG A 446 9.89 2.12 15.89
N LEU A 447 10.33 1.00 15.31
CA LEU A 447 11.38 1.01 14.28
C LEU A 447 10.95 1.75 13.01
N ARG A 448 9.67 1.64 12.60
CA ARG A 448 9.12 2.33 11.42
C ARG A 448 9.15 3.86 11.55
N SER A 449 9.20 4.39 12.78
CA SER A 449 9.29 5.85 13.01
C SER A 449 10.53 6.48 12.38
N ILE A 450 11.56 5.69 12.09
CA ILE A 450 12.77 6.14 11.38
C ILE A 450 12.48 6.81 10.03
N ASN A 451 11.36 6.45 9.42
CA ASN A 451 10.96 6.94 8.10
C ASN A 451 9.58 7.66 8.14
N ARG A 452 9.23 8.22 9.30
CA ARG A 452 7.93 8.91 9.53
C ARG A 452 8.13 10.26 10.21
N SER A 453 9.13 11.04 9.74
CA SER A 453 9.44 12.38 10.28
C SER A 453 8.26 13.33 10.11
N GLN A 454 8.19 14.34 10.96
CA GLN A 454 7.22 15.42 10.86
C GLN A 454 7.95 16.73 10.58
N TRP A 455 7.58 17.39 9.50
CA TRP A 455 8.18 18.65 9.06
C TRP A 455 7.37 19.85 9.54
N GLN A 456 8.06 20.82 10.16
CA GLN A 456 7.49 22.17 10.28
C GLN A 456 7.57 22.85 8.91
N LEU A 457 6.44 23.34 8.39
CA LEU A 457 6.34 23.89 7.02
C LEU A 457 7.38 24.99 6.78
N ASP A 458 7.52 25.94 7.68
CA ASP A 458 8.46 27.05 7.52
C ASP A 458 9.94 26.56 7.43
N THR A 459 10.29 25.51 8.17
CA THR A 459 11.62 24.88 8.10
C THR A 459 11.81 24.12 6.79
N LEU A 460 10.79 23.40 6.35
CA LEU A 460 10.81 22.69 5.08
C LEU A 460 10.97 23.66 3.91
N GLU A 461 10.19 24.74 3.87
CA GLU A 461 10.27 25.77 2.84
C GLU A 461 11.68 26.40 2.77
N GLN A 462 12.29 26.70 3.91
CA GLN A 462 13.68 27.19 3.96
C GLN A 462 14.66 26.18 3.33
N LYS A 463 14.53 24.89 3.66
CA LYS A 463 15.40 23.84 3.09
C LYS A 463 15.17 23.66 1.59
N LEU A 464 13.93 23.75 1.12
CA LEU A 464 13.59 23.66 -0.30
C LEU A 464 14.01 24.91 -1.10
N ALA A 465 14.09 26.08 -0.47
CA ALA A 465 14.55 27.31 -1.07
C ALA A 465 16.09 27.42 -1.14
N ASP A 466 16.82 26.69 -0.30
CA ASP A 466 18.29 26.69 -0.31
C ASP A 466 18.84 25.79 -1.43
N PRO A 467 19.43 26.35 -2.51
CA PRO A 467 19.95 25.57 -3.63
C PRO A 467 21.17 24.69 -3.28
N LEU A 468 21.78 24.89 -2.13
CA LEU A 468 22.90 24.08 -1.64
C LEU A 468 22.39 22.85 -0.87
N SER A 469 21.17 22.91 -0.33
CA SER A 469 20.52 21.81 0.38
C SER A 469 20.33 20.60 -0.53
N HIS A 470 20.57 19.40 -0.01
CA HIS A 470 20.23 18.15 -0.72
C HIS A 470 18.72 17.99 -0.88
N HIS A 471 17.89 18.48 0.05
CA HIS A 471 16.45 18.51 -0.06
C HIS A 471 16.01 19.29 -1.31
N SER A 472 16.52 20.51 -1.50
CA SER A 472 16.22 21.34 -2.67
C SER A 472 16.65 20.65 -3.97
N LYS A 473 17.89 20.15 -4.02
CA LYS A 473 18.44 19.47 -5.21
C LYS A 473 17.62 18.25 -5.61
N ALA A 474 17.30 17.39 -4.64
CA ALA A 474 16.47 16.21 -4.88
C ALA A 474 15.06 16.59 -5.33
N PHE A 475 14.40 17.48 -4.60
CA PHE A 475 13.04 17.92 -4.87
C PHE A 475 12.88 18.52 -6.28
N GLN A 476 13.75 19.46 -6.66
CA GLN A 476 13.72 20.11 -7.96
C GLN A 476 13.99 19.11 -9.10
N GLU A 477 14.97 18.22 -8.93
CA GLU A 477 15.29 17.23 -9.95
C GLU A 477 14.15 16.19 -10.12
N LEU A 478 13.56 15.72 -9.02
CA LEU A 478 12.42 14.79 -9.08
C LEU A 478 11.20 15.46 -9.72
N LYS A 479 10.87 16.71 -9.40
CA LYS A 479 9.81 17.47 -10.09
C LYS A 479 10.09 17.59 -11.60
N ARG A 480 11.33 17.88 -11.99
CA ARG A 480 11.73 17.95 -13.40
C ARG A 480 11.51 16.62 -14.12
N LEU A 481 11.89 15.51 -13.50
CA LEU A 481 11.72 14.17 -14.06
C LEU A 481 10.24 13.79 -14.18
N ILE A 482 9.43 14.09 -13.16
CA ILE A 482 7.97 13.90 -13.18
C ILE A 482 7.36 14.69 -14.33
N ALA A 483 7.73 15.97 -14.49
CA ALA A 483 7.22 16.83 -15.56
C ALA A 483 7.57 16.32 -16.98
N ILE A 484 8.76 15.70 -17.13
CA ILE A 484 9.16 15.04 -18.39
C ILE A 484 8.28 13.81 -18.63
N ARG A 485 8.17 12.89 -17.65
CA ARG A 485 7.41 11.65 -17.75
C ARG A 485 5.97 11.90 -18.14
N ARG A 486 5.30 12.82 -17.48
CA ARG A 486 3.87 13.13 -17.66
C ARG A 486 3.48 13.58 -19.07
N LYS A 487 4.45 13.90 -19.92
CA LYS A 487 4.26 14.34 -21.31
C LYS A 487 4.60 13.26 -22.33
N GLN A 488 4.94 12.04 -21.88
CA GLN A 488 5.45 11.00 -22.78
C GLN A 488 4.47 9.82 -22.85
N PRO A 489 3.70 9.64 -23.93
CA PRO A 489 2.79 8.51 -24.10
C PRO A 489 3.46 7.13 -23.97
N ALA A 490 4.77 7.03 -24.18
CA ALA A 490 5.52 5.81 -23.94
C ALA A 490 5.58 5.40 -22.45
N PHE A 491 5.28 6.32 -21.52
CA PHE A 491 5.19 6.04 -20.09
C PHE A 491 3.76 5.84 -19.60
N HIS A 492 2.79 5.69 -20.50
CA HIS A 492 1.46 5.23 -20.10
C HIS A 492 1.57 3.94 -19.26
N PRO A 493 0.87 3.78 -18.13
CA PRO A 493 1.01 2.62 -17.23
C PRO A 493 0.87 1.26 -17.92
N ASN A 494 0.08 1.16 -19.00
CA ASN A 494 -0.07 -0.05 -19.81
C ASN A 494 0.71 -0.02 -21.14
N ALA A 495 1.60 0.94 -21.34
CA ALA A 495 2.47 0.97 -22.52
C ALA A 495 3.47 -0.18 -22.49
N THR A 496 3.81 -0.72 -23.64
CA THR A 496 4.66 -1.90 -23.77
C THR A 496 6.06 -1.65 -23.19
N GLN A 497 6.59 -2.64 -22.49
CA GLN A 497 7.92 -2.64 -21.90
C GLN A 497 8.71 -3.87 -22.32
N PHE A 498 9.96 -3.67 -22.75
CA PHE A 498 10.89 -4.73 -23.11
C PHE A 498 12.21 -4.56 -22.36
N THR A 499 12.67 -5.58 -21.67
CA THR A 499 13.96 -5.58 -20.99
C THR A 499 15.12 -5.60 -22.00
N LEU A 500 16.13 -4.78 -21.75
CA LEU A 500 17.36 -4.74 -22.56
C LEU A 500 18.50 -5.51 -21.86
N HIS A 501 19.28 -6.26 -22.64
CA HIS A 501 20.42 -7.03 -22.13
C HIS A 501 21.72 -6.23 -22.31
N LEU A 502 22.02 -5.36 -21.35
CA LEU A 502 23.16 -4.41 -21.37
C LEU A 502 24.28 -4.80 -20.39
N GLY A 503 24.34 -6.08 -19.98
CA GLY A 503 25.27 -6.54 -18.94
C GLY A 503 24.68 -6.43 -17.54
N LEU A 504 25.55 -6.34 -16.52
CA LEU A 504 25.16 -6.32 -15.10
C LEU A 504 25.21 -4.91 -14.49
N GLN A 505 25.95 -4.00 -15.11
CA GLN A 505 26.20 -2.64 -14.62
C GLN A 505 25.26 -1.59 -15.24
N LEU A 506 24.52 -1.96 -16.27
CA LEU A 506 23.54 -1.10 -16.92
C LEU A 506 22.16 -1.77 -16.83
N PHE A 507 21.26 -1.18 -16.10
CA PHE A 507 19.86 -1.60 -16.06
C PHE A 507 19.08 -0.83 -17.13
N GLY A 508 18.50 -1.57 -18.07
CA GLY A 508 17.82 -0.94 -19.21
C GLY A 508 16.58 -1.68 -19.68
N PHE A 509 15.66 -0.90 -20.20
CA PHE A 509 14.45 -1.37 -20.86
C PHE A 509 13.96 -0.34 -21.88
N TRP A 510 13.14 -0.80 -22.79
CA TRP A 510 12.52 -0.01 -23.83
C TRP A 510 11.03 0.13 -23.53
N ARG A 511 10.51 1.36 -23.55
CA ARG A 511 9.10 1.67 -23.47
C ARG A 511 8.57 2.10 -24.82
N GLN A 512 7.41 1.59 -25.21
CA GLN A 512 6.74 1.97 -26.46
C GLN A 512 5.29 2.32 -26.16
N SER A 513 4.86 3.50 -26.66
CA SER A 513 3.48 3.98 -26.50
C SER A 513 2.46 2.96 -27.02
N MET A 514 1.24 2.99 -26.49
CA MET A 514 0.16 2.09 -26.91
C MET A 514 -0.16 2.23 -28.41
N ARG A 515 0.02 3.44 -28.99
CA ARG A 515 -0.13 3.72 -30.43
C ARG A 515 1.09 3.36 -31.26
N ARG A 516 2.21 2.98 -30.62
CA ARG A 516 3.50 2.65 -31.24
C ARG A 516 4.15 3.80 -32.03
N ASP A 517 3.75 5.03 -31.75
CA ASP A 517 4.26 6.25 -32.40
C ASP A 517 5.41 6.90 -31.61
N GLN A 518 5.68 6.45 -30.38
CA GLN A 518 6.78 6.89 -29.56
C GLN A 518 7.51 5.71 -28.93
N SER A 519 8.84 5.75 -28.92
CA SER A 519 9.72 4.78 -28.26
C SER A 519 10.78 5.49 -27.44
N ILE A 520 10.99 5.02 -26.20
CA ILE A 520 11.98 5.57 -25.27
C ILE A 520 12.84 4.44 -24.73
N PHE A 521 14.16 4.57 -24.88
CA PHE A 521 15.15 3.70 -24.25
C PHE A 521 15.53 4.26 -22.90
N CYS A 522 15.24 3.52 -21.83
CA CYS A 522 15.58 3.86 -20.47
C CYS A 522 16.83 3.09 -20.06
N ILE A 523 17.95 3.77 -19.90
CA ILE A 523 19.23 3.14 -19.57
C ILE A 523 19.80 3.81 -18.31
N HIS A 524 20.03 2.98 -17.30
CA HIS A 524 20.49 3.44 -15.99
C HIS A 524 21.86 2.82 -15.70
N ASN A 525 22.87 3.67 -15.51
CA ASN A 525 24.15 3.23 -14.97
C ASN A 525 24.02 3.08 -13.45
N ILE A 526 24.26 1.87 -12.94
CA ILE A 526 24.06 1.51 -11.53
C ILE A 526 25.38 1.33 -10.76
N VAL A 527 26.51 1.54 -11.40
CA VAL A 527 27.83 1.48 -10.77
C VAL A 527 28.38 2.87 -10.51
N GLY A 528 29.26 2.96 -9.52
CA GLY A 528 29.94 4.20 -9.20
C GLY A 528 30.66 4.77 -10.41
N TRP A 529 30.59 6.04 -10.52
CA TRP A 529 31.11 6.84 -11.61
C TRP A 529 32.61 7.02 -11.43
N SER A 530 33.40 6.22 -12.06
CA SER A 530 34.84 6.46 -12.22
C SER A 530 35.10 7.29 -13.47
#